data_f2e43ab06b1f74e46000ce82d5a3ef3f
#
_entry.id   f2e43ab06b1f74e46000ce82d5a3ef3f
#
_cell.length_a   1.000
_cell.length_b   1.000
_cell.length_c   1.000
_cell.angle_alpha   90.00
_cell.angle_beta   90.00
_cell.angle_gamma   90.00
#
_symmetry.space_group_name_H-M   'P 1'
#
loop_
_entity.id
_entity.type
_entity.pdbx_description
1 polymer ?
#
loop_
_entity_poly.entity_id
_entity_poly.type
_entity_poly.pdbx_seq_one_letter_code
_entity_poly.pdbx_strand_id
1 'polypeptide(L)'
;DRLINELTFYSKIDTNKIPYTFNKINVNSYFRDCAEEVGLDMESRGIELGYFNYVNEDVEVIADAEQMKRVINNIISNSVKYLDKPKGIINIRIKDVGDFIQVEIEDNGRGIATKDLPYIFDRFYRTDSSRNSSKGGSGIGLSIVKKIIEDHGGRIWATSKEGIGTEMHF
;
A
#
# COMPACT_ATOMS: atom_id res chain seq x y z
N ASP A 1 3.60 15.10 -13.84
CA ASP A 1 2.91 13.89 -14.26
C ASP A 1 3.29 12.71 -13.38
N ARG A 2 2.29 12.10 -12.78
CA ARG A 2 2.46 11.00 -11.84
C ARG A 2 3.19 9.80 -12.47
N LEU A 3 2.86 9.45 -13.69
CA LEU A 3 3.50 8.33 -14.39
C LEU A 3 4.99 8.58 -14.61
N ILE A 4 5.34 9.79 -15.05
CA ILE A 4 6.74 10.16 -15.25
C ILE A 4 7.49 10.12 -13.93
N ASN A 5 6.89 10.60 -12.84
CA ASN A 5 7.51 10.56 -11.50
C ASN A 5 7.73 9.13 -11.04
N GLU A 6 6.79 8.22 -11.27
CA GLU A 6 6.94 6.81 -10.91
C GLU A 6 8.04 6.15 -11.72
N LEU A 7 8.14 6.43 -13.02
CA LEU A 7 9.19 5.88 -13.88
C LEU A 7 10.57 6.37 -13.45
N THR A 8 10.69 7.65 -13.12
CA THR A 8 11.93 8.23 -12.61
C THR A 8 12.34 7.58 -11.29
N PHE A 9 11.39 7.40 -10.39
CA PHE A 9 11.64 6.73 -9.11
C PHE A 9 12.05 5.28 -9.34
N TYR A 10 11.34 4.56 -10.21
CA TYR A 10 11.65 3.16 -10.52
C TYR A 10 13.05 3.00 -11.12
N SER A 11 13.49 3.95 -11.93
CA SER A 11 14.83 3.94 -12.50
C SER A 11 15.89 3.93 -11.39
N LYS A 12 15.69 4.69 -10.30
CA LYS A 12 16.58 4.67 -9.13
C LYS A 12 16.57 3.33 -8.43
N ILE A 13 15.38 2.71 -8.30
CA ILE A 13 15.22 1.37 -7.72
C ILE A 13 15.97 0.33 -8.55
N ASP A 14 15.81 0.40 -9.87
CA ASP A 14 16.41 -0.53 -10.81
C ASP A 14 17.95 -0.49 -10.72
N THR A 15 18.53 0.67 -10.40
CA THR A 15 19.95 0.81 -10.14
C THR A 15 20.34 0.50 -8.69
N ASN A 16 19.38 0.05 -7.88
CA ASN A 16 19.54 -0.29 -6.46
C ASN A 16 20.06 0.88 -5.62
N LYS A 17 19.64 2.12 -5.94
CA LYS A 17 20.15 3.34 -5.32
C LYS A 17 19.03 4.25 -4.82
N ILE A 18 18.19 3.75 -3.94
CA ILE A 18 17.19 4.62 -3.30
C ILE A 18 17.89 5.38 -2.18
N PRO A 19 17.83 6.71 -2.18
CA PRO A 19 18.46 7.51 -1.12
C PRO A 19 17.57 7.59 0.11
N TYR A 20 17.61 6.57 0.95
CA TYR A 20 16.81 6.55 2.18
C TYR A 20 17.36 7.48 3.25
N THR A 21 16.46 8.05 4.04
CA THR A 21 16.77 8.77 5.26
C THR A 21 16.03 8.10 6.41
N PHE A 22 16.71 7.22 7.13
CA PHE A 22 16.12 6.47 8.24
C PHE A 22 16.15 7.27 9.52
N ASN A 23 15.00 7.36 10.19
CA ASN A 23 14.86 8.04 11.47
C ASN A 23 13.95 7.22 12.39
N LYS A 24 14.02 7.52 13.68
CA LYS A 24 13.03 6.97 14.62
C LYS A 24 11.68 7.60 14.36
N ILE A 25 10.66 6.77 14.24
CA ILE A 25 9.28 7.18 14.00
C ILE A 25 8.42 6.60 15.10
N ASN A 26 7.62 7.45 15.76
CA ASN A 26 6.59 6.95 16.66
C ASN A 26 5.47 6.33 15.81
N VAL A 27 5.24 5.04 15.99
CA VAL A 27 4.30 4.26 15.17
C VAL A 27 2.90 4.84 15.29
N ASN A 28 2.45 5.12 16.49
CA ASN A 28 1.08 5.56 16.75
C ASN A 28 0.79 6.91 16.07
N SER A 29 1.64 7.92 16.32
CA SER A 29 1.42 9.24 15.75
C SER A 29 1.61 9.27 14.23
N TYR A 30 2.60 8.54 13.72
CA TYR A 30 2.88 8.51 12.28
C TYR A 30 1.71 7.94 11.47
N PHE A 31 1.22 6.76 11.85
CA PHE A 31 0.14 6.12 11.11
C PHE A 31 -1.20 6.80 11.32
N ARG A 32 -1.41 7.41 12.50
CA ARG A 32 -2.59 8.24 12.73
C ARG A 32 -2.63 9.42 11.76
N ASP A 33 -1.52 10.12 11.60
CA ASP A 33 -1.43 11.27 10.69
C ASP A 33 -1.63 10.83 9.24
N CYS A 34 -1.04 9.70 8.85
CA CYS A 34 -1.27 9.13 7.51
C CYS A 34 -2.74 8.78 7.29
N ALA A 35 -3.38 8.17 8.28
CA ALA A 35 -4.78 7.76 8.19
C ALA A 35 -5.72 8.97 8.12
N GLU A 36 -5.42 10.05 8.84
CA GLU A 36 -6.20 11.28 8.77
C GLU A 36 -6.13 11.88 7.36
N GLU A 37 -4.95 11.92 6.77
CA GLU A 37 -4.74 12.46 5.43
C GLU A 37 -5.45 11.62 4.37
N VAL A 38 -5.30 10.29 4.45
CA VAL A 38 -5.99 9.36 3.56
C VAL A 38 -7.50 9.46 3.76
N GLY A 39 -7.95 9.59 5.01
CA GLY A 39 -9.37 9.70 5.34
C GLY A 39 -10.06 10.88 4.70
N LEU A 40 -9.40 12.02 4.66
CA LEU A 40 -9.94 13.21 3.99
C LEU A 40 -10.14 12.98 2.50
N ASP A 41 -9.17 12.34 1.84
CA ASP A 41 -9.28 12.01 0.42
C ASP A 41 -10.38 10.96 0.18
N MET A 42 -10.48 9.94 1.02
CA MET A 42 -11.51 8.90 0.88
C MET A 42 -12.90 9.48 1.09
N GLU A 43 -13.07 10.35 2.07
CA GLU A 43 -14.35 11.03 2.32
C GLU A 43 -14.82 11.81 1.09
N SER A 44 -13.91 12.52 0.44
CA SER A 44 -14.23 13.27 -0.79
C SER A 44 -14.67 12.36 -1.94
N ARG A 45 -14.31 11.08 -1.91
CA ARG A 45 -14.66 10.08 -2.92
C ARG A 45 -15.83 9.21 -2.52
N GLY A 46 -16.44 9.44 -1.35
CA GLY A 46 -17.52 8.62 -0.84
C GLY A 46 -17.08 7.22 -0.40
N ILE A 47 -15.82 7.05 -0.04
CA ILE A 47 -15.25 5.80 0.44
C ILE A 47 -15.13 5.86 1.96
N GLU A 48 -15.61 4.81 2.65
CA GLU A 48 -15.47 4.71 4.09
C GLU A 48 -14.09 4.22 4.46
N LEU A 49 -13.41 4.95 5.34
CA LEU A 49 -12.10 4.54 5.85
C LEU A 49 -12.19 4.20 7.34
N GLY A 50 -11.79 2.98 7.70
CA GLY A 50 -11.60 2.58 9.08
C GLY A 50 -10.12 2.58 9.42
N TYR A 51 -9.78 3.03 10.62
CA TYR A 51 -8.40 3.02 11.11
C TYR A 51 -8.36 2.40 12.50
N PHE A 52 -7.54 1.39 12.69
CA PHE A 52 -7.44 0.64 13.93
C PHE A 52 -5.97 0.44 14.27
N ASN A 53 -5.51 1.07 15.35
CA ASN A 53 -4.14 0.97 15.79
C ASN A 53 -4.09 0.22 17.14
N TYR A 54 -3.46 -0.93 17.13
CA TYR A 54 -3.34 -1.81 18.32
C TYR A 54 -1.97 -1.71 18.97
N VAL A 55 -1.15 -0.75 18.57
CA VAL A 55 0.22 -0.59 19.04
C VAL A 55 0.25 0.42 20.19
N ASN A 56 1.06 0.14 21.21
CA ASN A 56 1.24 1.07 22.34
C ASN A 56 1.83 2.40 21.86
N GLU A 57 1.47 3.48 22.56
CA GLU A 57 1.84 4.85 22.18
C GLU A 57 3.34 5.13 22.21
N ASP A 58 4.10 4.33 22.96
CA ASP A 58 5.55 4.53 23.12
C ASP A 58 6.40 3.73 22.11
N VAL A 59 5.79 2.95 21.24
CA VAL A 59 6.51 2.12 20.29
C VAL A 59 7.08 2.98 19.14
N GLU A 60 8.36 2.76 18.86
CA GLU A 60 9.08 3.42 17.78
C GLU A 60 9.67 2.39 16.81
N VAL A 61 9.82 2.77 15.56
CA VAL A 61 10.52 1.99 14.54
C VAL A 61 11.51 2.89 13.81
N ILE A 62 12.49 2.27 13.16
CA ILE A 62 13.43 2.98 12.29
C ILE A 62 12.93 2.83 10.86
N ALA A 63 12.58 3.93 10.23
CA ALA A 63 12.04 3.91 8.87
C ALA A 63 12.28 5.24 8.16
N ASP A 64 12.11 5.22 6.83
CA ASP A 64 12.08 6.44 6.05
C ASP A 64 10.62 6.88 5.92
N ALA A 65 10.26 7.98 6.58
CA ALA A 65 8.89 8.47 6.67
C ALA A 65 8.28 8.76 5.30
N GLU A 66 9.05 9.37 4.40
CA GLU A 66 8.55 9.72 3.06
C GLU A 66 8.34 8.49 2.20
N GLN A 67 9.26 7.55 2.24
CA GLN A 67 9.13 6.32 1.47
C GLN A 67 8.01 5.43 2.01
N MET A 68 7.82 5.42 3.32
CA MET A 68 6.71 4.70 3.93
C MET A 68 5.36 5.31 3.53
N LYS A 69 5.28 6.63 3.46
CA LYS A 69 4.09 7.31 2.96
C LYS A 69 3.81 6.94 1.51
N ARG A 70 4.86 6.81 0.69
CA ARG A 70 4.73 6.36 -0.69
C ARG A 70 4.15 4.94 -0.77
N VAL A 71 4.60 4.05 0.12
CA VAL A 71 4.05 2.69 0.22
C VAL A 71 2.55 2.74 0.49
N ILE A 72 2.14 3.47 1.50
CA ILE A 72 0.73 3.58 1.90
C ILE A 72 -0.10 4.17 0.75
N ASN A 73 0.35 5.25 0.16
CA ASN A 73 -0.38 5.91 -0.93
C ASN A 73 -0.51 5.02 -2.16
N ASN A 74 0.52 4.25 -2.50
CA ASN A 74 0.45 3.34 -3.64
C ASN A 74 -0.53 2.19 -3.39
N ILE A 75 -0.53 1.64 -2.18
CA ILE A 75 -1.47 0.57 -1.81
C ILE A 75 -2.91 1.11 -1.82
N ILE A 76 -3.15 2.27 -1.20
CA ILE A 76 -4.48 2.90 -1.17
C ILE A 76 -4.97 3.22 -2.59
N SER A 77 -4.10 3.79 -3.42
CA SER A 77 -4.43 4.10 -4.81
C SER A 77 -4.83 2.84 -5.57
N ASN A 78 -4.12 1.75 -5.35
CA ASN A 78 -4.43 0.46 -5.95
C ASN A 78 -5.79 -0.07 -5.46
N SER A 79 -6.05 0.03 -4.15
CA SER A 79 -7.33 -0.38 -3.57
C SER A 79 -8.50 0.41 -4.16
N VAL A 80 -8.37 1.73 -4.24
CA VAL A 80 -9.41 2.61 -4.82
C VAL A 80 -9.71 2.23 -6.26
N LYS A 81 -8.68 1.94 -7.04
CA LYS A 81 -8.82 1.58 -8.46
C LYS A 81 -9.73 0.36 -8.65
N TYR A 82 -9.71 -0.59 -7.73
CA TYR A 82 -10.44 -1.85 -7.87
C TYR A 82 -11.70 -1.95 -7.02
N LEU A 83 -12.11 -0.86 -6.38
CA LEU A 83 -13.40 -0.83 -5.69
C LEU A 83 -14.53 -0.93 -6.71
N ASP A 84 -15.44 -1.87 -6.49
CA ASP A 84 -16.56 -2.14 -7.41
C ASP A 84 -17.89 -2.33 -6.71
N LYS A 85 -17.94 -2.05 -5.40
CA LYS A 85 -19.16 -2.15 -4.62
C LYS A 85 -19.87 -0.78 -4.57
N PRO A 86 -21.20 -0.74 -4.36
CA PRO A 86 -21.92 0.53 -4.21
C PRO A 86 -21.32 1.41 -3.12
N LYS A 87 -20.81 0.80 -2.04
CA LYS A 87 -20.08 1.51 -1.00
C LYS A 87 -18.68 0.91 -0.85
N GLY A 88 -17.66 1.67 -1.22
CA GLY A 88 -16.28 1.26 -1.02
C GLY A 88 -15.88 1.41 0.44
N ILE A 89 -15.19 0.40 0.95
CA ILE A 89 -14.70 0.36 2.33
C ILE A 89 -13.24 -0.02 2.30
N ILE A 90 -12.40 0.77 2.99
CA ILE A 90 -10.98 0.48 3.19
C ILE A 90 -10.70 0.53 4.68
N ASN A 91 -10.04 -0.50 5.20
CA ASN A 91 -9.64 -0.55 6.60
C ASN A 91 -8.13 -0.64 6.71
N ILE A 92 -7.55 0.17 7.59
CA ILE A 92 -6.13 0.16 7.92
C ILE A 92 -5.98 -0.33 9.35
N ARG A 93 -5.17 -1.37 9.54
CA ARG A 93 -4.88 -1.91 10.87
C ARG A 93 -3.37 -1.92 11.11
N ILE A 94 -2.96 -1.47 12.27
CA ILE A 94 -1.56 -1.46 12.69
C ILE A 94 -1.43 -2.40 13.90
N LYS A 95 -0.54 -3.38 13.79
CA LYS A 95 -0.37 -4.44 14.80
C LYS A 95 1.09 -4.58 15.22
N ASP A 96 1.30 -4.91 16.49
CA ASP A 96 2.59 -5.31 17.01
C ASP A 96 2.65 -6.85 16.96
N VAL A 97 3.55 -7.39 16.14
CA VAL A 97 3.68 -8.84 15.97
C VAL A 97 4.99 -9.36 16.55
N GLY A 98 5.54 -8.66 17.55
CA GLY A 98 6.77 -9.03 18.24
C GLY A 98 7.94 -8.19 17.74
N ASP A 99 8.79 -8.77 16.90
CA ASP A 99 9.97 -8.06 16.39
C ASP A 99 9.65 -7.06 15.30
N PHE A 100 8.40 -7.03 14.81
CA PHE A 100 7.98 -6.18 13.69
C PHE A 100 6.66 -5.50 14.00
N ILE A 101 6.45 -4.38 13.33
CA ILE A 101 5.14 -3.75 13.21
C ILE A 101 4.54 -4.18 11.87
N GLN A 102 3.31 -4.64 11.89
CA GLN A 102 2.61 -5.08 10.69
C GLN A 102 1.48 -4.11 10.37
N VAL A 103 1.43 -3.70 9.11
CA VAL A 103 0.36 -2.86 8.57
C VAL A 103 -0.49 -3.72 7.65
N GLU A 104 -1.82 -3.64 7.81
CA GLU A 104 -2.77 -4.31 6.95
C GLU A 104 -3.69 -3.27 6.33
N ILE A 105 -3.85 -3.34 5.02
CA ILE A 105 -4.77 -2.46 4.28
C ILE A 105 -5.74 -3.35 3.51
N GLU A 106 -6.98 -3.35 3.96
CA GLU A 106 -8.04 -4.20 3.42
C GLU A 106 -9.05 -3.37 2.64
N ASP A 107 -9.47 -3.87 1.49
CA ASP A 107 -10.55 -3.26 0.73
C ASP A 107 -11.64 -4.29 0.43
N ASN A 108 -12.85 -3.80 0.14
CA ASN A 108 -13.98 -4.62 -0.29
C ASN A 108 -14.19 -4.58 -1.81
N GLY A 109 -13.10 -4.43 -2.56
CA GLY A 109 -13.14 -4.38 -4.01
C GLY A 109 -13.39 -5.75 -4.65
N ARG A 110 -13.13 -5.82 -5.95
CA ARG A 110 -13.38 -7.04 -6.72
C ARG A 110 -12.43 -8.19 -6.43
N GLY A 111 -11.38 -7.95 -5.67
CA GLY A 111 -10.39 -8.96 -5.35
C GLY A 111 -9.44 -9.23 -6.51
N ILE A 112 -8.52 -10.18 -6.28
CA ILE A 112 -7.50 -10.59 -7.24
C ILE A 112 -7.66 -12.08 -7.48
N ALA A 113 -7.66 -12.48 -8.74
CA ALA A 113 -7.71 -13.90 -9.10
C ALA A 113 -6.50 -14.64 -8.54
N THR A 114 -6.72 -15.87 -8.08
CA THR A 114 -5.66 -16.71 -7.51
C THR A 114 -4.46 -16.85 -8.47
N LYS A 115 -4.73 -16.93 -9.78
CA LYS A 115 -3.68 -17.04 -10.80
C LYS A 115 -2.77 -15.80 -10.86
N ASP A 116 -3.28 -14.64 -10.46
CA ASP A 116 -2.54 -13.38 -10.53
C ASP A 116 -1.75 -13.08 -9.24
N LEU A 117 -2.21 -13.59 -8.09
CA LEU A 117 -1.60 -13.28 -6.79
C LEU A 117 -0.07 -13.45 -6.73
N PRO A 118 0.53 -14.51 -7.30
CA PRO A 118 1.98 -14.66 -7.24
C PRO A 118 2.75 -13.58 -7.99
N TYR A 119 2.09 -12.83 -8.88
CA TYR A 119 2.76 -11.92 -9.81
C TYR A 119 2.45 -10.44 -9.56
N ILE A 120 1.58 -10.11 -8.61
CA ILE A 120 1.09 -8.72 -8.47
C ILE A 120 2.18 -7.73 -8.07
N PHE A 121 3.30 -8.21 -7.50
CA PHE A 121 4.45 -7.38 -7.14
C PHE A 121 5.52 -7.34 -8.22
N ASP A 122 5.32 -8.09 -9.31
CA ASP A 122 6.28 -8.11 -10.41
C ASP A 122 6.20 -6.81 -11.20
N ARG A 123 7.34 -6.39 -11.69
CA ARG A 123 7.49 -5.18 -12.50
C ARG A 123 6.61 -5.24 -13.74
N PHE A 124 5.80 -4.19 -13.93
CA PHE A 124 4.89 -4.04 -15.07
C PHE A 124 3.78 -5.11 -15.16
N TYR A 125 3.66 -5.99 -14.18
CA TYR A 125 2.57 -6.94 -14.19
C TYR A 125 1.24 -6.24 -13.96
N ARG A 126 0.23 -6.60 -14.74
CA ARG A 126 -1.14 -6.12 -14.59
C ARG A 126 -2.08 -7.30 -14.79
N THR A 127 -3.15 -7.35 -14.01
CA THR A 127 -4.18 -8.37 -14.18
C THR A 127 -4.89 -8.19 -15.51
N ASP A 128 -5.53 -9.23 -16.05
CA ASP A 128 -6.27 -9.13 -17.29
C ASP A 128 -7.32 -8.03 -17.25
N SER A 129 -8.05 -7.92 -16.13
CA SER A 129 -9.03 -6.85 -15.90
C SER A 129 -8.40 -5.46 -15.98
N SER A 130 -7.21 -5.31 -15.39
CA SER A 130 -6.46 -4.07 -15.36
C SER A 130 -5.92 -3.70 -16.74
N ARG A 131 -5.48 -4.68 -17.51
CA ARG A 131 -4.93 -4.45 -18.87
C ARG A 131 -5.96 -3.85 -19.81
N ASN A 132 -7.22 -4.24 -19.65
CA ASN A 132 -8.32 -3.79 -20.50
C ASN A 132 -9.06 -2.59 -19.93
N SER A 133 -8.63 -2.06 -18.80
CA SER A 133 -9.30 -0.97 -18.11
C SER A 133 -8.61 0.37 -18.39
N SER A 134 -9.41 1.40 -18.63
CA SER A 134 -8.92 2.77 -18.71
C SER A 134 -8.36 3.26 -17.36
N LYS A 135 -8.71 2.56 -16.27
CA LYS A 135 -8.20 2.85 -14.92
C LYS A 135 -6.85 2.21 -14.64
N GLY A 136 -6.33 1.40 -15.55
CA GLY A 136 -5.05 0.72 -15.36
C GLY A 136 -3.90 1.70 -15.18
N GLY A 137 -2.98 1.41 -14.28
CA GLY A 137 -1.78 2.18 -14.05
C GLY A 137 -0.58 1.65 -14.83
N SER A 138 0.61 2.10 -14.49
CA SER A 138 1.86 1.70 -15.14
C SER A 138 2.29 0.26 -14.85
N GLY A 139 1.74 -0.36 -13.80
CA GLY A 139 2.15 -1.70 -13.36
C GLY A 139 3.43 -1.71 -12.52
N ILE A 140 3.92 -0.55 -12.08
CA ILE A 140 5.15 -0.45 -11.26
C ILE A 140 4.89 -0.09 -9.80
N GLY A 141 3.68 0.35 -9.46
CA GLY A 141 3.37 0.82 -8.10
C GLY A 141 3.64 -0.22 -7.01
N LEU A 142 3.19 -1.46 -7.19
CA LEU A 142 3.38 -2.51 -6.19
C LEU A 142 4.81 -3.05 -6.19
N SER A 143 5.53 -3.05 -7.30
CA SER A 143 6.94 -3.43 -7.32
C SER A 143 7.81 -2.42 -6.57
N ILE A 144 7.49 -1.14 -6.66
CA ILE A 144 8.13 -0.08 -5.86
C ILE A 144 7.86 -0.31 -4.38
N VAL A 145 6.61 -0.61 -4.03
CA VAL A 145 6.22 -0.90 -2.64
C VAL A 145 7.03 -2.06 -2.08
N LYS A 146 7.11 -3.16 -2.82
CA LYS A 146 7.88 -4.33 -2.40
C LYS A 146 9.34 -3.98 -2.16
N LYS A 147 9.96 -3.23 -3.08
CA LYS A 147 11.36 -2.83 -2.95
C LYS A 147 11.58 -2.00 -1.68
N ILE A 148 10.74 -1.00 -1.44
CA ILE A 148 10.85 -0.16 -0.26
C ILE A 148 10.74 -0.98 1.03
N ILE A 149 9.75 -1.86 1.11
CA ILE A 149 9.54 -2.69 2.30
C ILE A 149 10.71 -3.64 2.52
N GLU A 150 11.21 -4.27 1.47
CA GLU A 150 12.36 -5.17 1.58
C GLU A 150 13.64 -4.43 2.00
N ASP A 151 13.83 -3.20 1.52
CA ASP A 151 14.96 -2.35 1.92
C ASP A 151 14.85 -1.90 3.39
N HIS A 152 13.67 -1.96 3.98
CA HIS A 152 13.45 -1.74 5.41
C HIS A 152 13.61 -3.02 6.24
N GLY A 153 13.97 -4.14 5.62
CA GLY A 153 14.11 -5.42 6.32
C GLY A 153 12.79 -6.15 6.55
N GLY A 154 11.72 -5.69 5.93
CA GLY A 154 10.40 -6.29 6.05
C GLY A 154 10.02 -7.12 4.83
N ARG A 155 8.76 -7.48 4.78
CA ARG A 155 8.20 -8.18 3.62
C ARG A 155 6.76 -7.73 3.39
N ILE A 156 6.27 -7.97 2.17
CA ILE A 156 4.91 -7.65 1.78
C ILE A 156 4.26 -8.87 1.12
N TRP A 157 2.98 -9.07 1.42
CA TRP A 157 2.19 -10.11 0.76
C TRP A 157 0.73 -9.70 0.71
N ALA A 158 -0.06 -10.39 -0.10
CA ALA A 158 -1.48 -10.14 -0.24
C ALA A 158 -2.27 -11.41 -0.05
N THR A 159 -3.45 -11.27 0.54
CA THR A 159 -4.49 -12.28 0.53
C THR A 159 -5.71 -11.67 -0.15
N SER A 160 -6.42 -12.46 -0.94
CA SER A 160 -7.55 -11.94 -1.70
C SER A 160 -8.56 -13.03 -2.01
N LYS A 161 -9.82 -12.61 -2.17
CA LYS A 161 -10.90 -13.47 -2.62
C LYS A 161 -11.72 -12.70 -3.64
N GLU A 162 -11.82 -13.26 -4.86
CA GLU A 162 -12.58 -12.62 -5.93
C GLU A 162 -14.02 -12.33 -5.50
N GLY A 163 -14.48 -11.13 -5.82
CA GLY A 163 -15.82 -10.67 -5.46
C GLY A 163 -15.97 -10.17 -4.03
N ILE A 164 -14.97 -10.38 -3.17
CA ILE A 164 -15.01 -9.98 -1.74
C ILE A 164 -14.05 -8.83 -1.48
N GLY A 165 -12.79 -8.96 -1.89
CA GLY A 165 -11.80 -7.91 -1.68
C GLY A 165 -10.39 -8.42 -1.55
N THR A 166 -9.50 -7.51 -1.21
CA THR A 166 -8.05 -7.76 -1.08
C THR A 166 -7.53 -7.19 0.23
N GLU A 167 -6.58 -7.88 0.83
CA GLU A 167 -5.89 -7.44 2.02
C GLU A 167 -4.39 -7.47 1.76
N MET A 168 -3.75 -6.27 1.83
CA MET A 168 -2.30 -6.13 1.72
C MET A 168 -1.70 -6.11 3.10
N HIS A 169 -0.60 -6.86 3.29
CA HIS A 169 0.12 -6.94 4.56
C HIS A 169 1.58 -6.54 4.35
N PHE A 170 2.11 -5.67 5.21
CA PHE A 170 3.54 -5.38 5.20
C PHE A 170 4.08 -5.00 6.58
#